data_94bb52fa1ecfc837b7d5e77ca44a4a19
#
_entry.id   94bb52fa1ecfc837b7d5e77ca44a4a19
#
_cell.length_a   1.000
_cell.length_b   1.000
_cell.length_c   1.000
_cell.angle_alpha   90.00
_cell.angle_beta   90.00
_cell.angle_gamma   90.00
#
_symmetry.space_group_name_H-M   'P 1'
#
loop_
_entity.id
_entity.type
_entity.pdbx_description
1 polymer ?
#
loop_
_entity_poly.entity_id
_entity_poly.type
_entity_poly.pdbx_seq_one_letter_code
_entity_poly.pdbx_strand_id
1 'polypeptide(L)'
;MLMGGMMAMSMIGMMMNGSGRQGKSPAAVDEERKDYLRYIATMRGVIRGTAAAQRAAQQWAHPDPEALMGVARSRRLWERRRGDADFCQVRIGRGTQRLATRLVPPQTGPVEEPPSTSVTVKVAV
;
A
#
# COMPACT_ATOMS: atom_id res chain seq x y z
N MET A 1 -26.42 -4.34 -65.56
CA MET A 1 -26.33 -5.18 -64.34
C MET A 1 -25.08 -4.90 -63.55
N LEU A 2 -24.92 -3.68 -62.99
CA LEU A 2 -23.71 -3.30 -62.24
C LEU A 2 -24.04 -2.58 -60.92
N MET A 3 -25.29 -2.61 -60.48
CA MET A 3 -25.72 -1.87 -59.29
C MET A 3 -25.92 -2.72 -58.02
N GLY A 4 -25.80 -4.04 -58.11
CA GLY A 4 -26.00 -4.95 -56.98
C GLY A 4 -24.73 -5.22 -56.13
N GLY A 5 -23.55 -5.00 -56.70
CA GLY A 5 -22.30 -5.31 -56.00
C GLY A 5 -21.83 -4.26 -54.97
N MET A 6 -22.25 -3.01 -55.14
CA MET A 6 -21.83 -1.92 -54.21
C MET A 6 -22.60 -1.91 -52.90
N MET A 7 -23.87 -2.38 -52.88
CA MET A 7 -24.64 -2.44 -51.65
C MET A 7 -24.20 -3.57 -50.71
N ALA A 8 -23.70 -4.69 -51.24
CA ALA A 8 -23.24 -5.80 -50.42
C ALA A 8 -21.92 -5.49 -49.67
N MET A 9 -21.01 -4.72 -50.29
CA MET A 9 -19.77 -4.30 -49.63
C MET A 9 -20.00 -3.26 -48.53
N SER A 10 -21.04 -2.42 -48.69
CA SER A 10 -21.37 -1.42 -47.66
C SER A 10 -21.94 -2.04 -46.38
N MET A 11 -22.73 -3.13 -46.50
CA MET A 11 -23.24 -3.85 -45.32
C MET A 11 -22.15 -4.62 -44.55
N ILE A 12 -21.18 -5.17 -45.26
CA ILE A 12 -20.06 -5.90 -44.62
C ILE A 12 -19.17 -4.90 -43.87
N GLY A 13 -18.93 -3.71 -44.41
CA GLY A 13 -18.18 -2.65 -43.73
C GLY A 13 -18.87 -2.14 -42.47
N MET A 14 -20.19 -2.07 -42.48
CA MET A 14 -20.97 -1.62 -41.31
C MET A 14 -21.04 -2.68 -40.20
N MET A 15 -21.02 -3.98 -40.57
CA MET A 15 -20.95 -5.07 -39.58
C MET A 15 -19.58 -5.22 -38.95
N MET A 16 -18.50 -4.87 -39.67
CA MET A 16 -17.15 -4.89 -39.12
C MET A 16 -16.81 -3.63 -38.29
N ASN A 17 -17.50 -2.52 -38.49
CA ASN A 17 -17.28 -1.27 -37.78
C ASN A 17 -18.16 -1.09 -36.52
N GLY A 18 -19.09 -2.02 -36.29
CA GLY A 18 -19.99 -2.02 -35.12
C GLY A 18 -19.39 -2.54 -33.83
N SER A 19 -18.09 -2.93 -33.80
CA SER A 19 -17.39 -3.50 -32.63
C SER A 19 -16.68 -2.50 -31.76
N GLY A 20 -17.14 -1.25 -31.68
CA GLY A 20 -16.51 -0.17 -30.91
C GLY A 20 -16.69 -0.22 -29.39
N ARG A 21 -17.30 -1.26 -28.84
CA ARG A 21 -17.31 -1.54 -27.39
C ARG A 21 -16.80 -2.95 -27.16
N GLN A 22 -15.50 -3.11 -27.37
CA GLN A 22 -14.79 -4.30 -26.92
C GLN A 22 -14.76 -4.28 -25.38
N GLY A 23 -15.80 -4.78 -24.77
CA GLY A 23 -15.77 -5.15 -23.37
C GLY A 23 -14.59 -6.11 -23.18
N LYS A 24 -13.72 -5.86 -22.21
CA LYS A 24 -12.61 -6.75 -21.89
C LYS A 24 -13.12 -8.19 -21.80
N SER A 25 -12.44 -9.14 -22.42
CA SER A 25 -12.85 -10.55 -22.33
C SER A 25 -12.82 -10.98 -20.86
N PRO A 26 -13.67 -11.93 -20.44
CA PRO A 26 -13.66 -12.44 -19.06
C PRO A 26 -12.28 -12.88 -18.59
N ALA A 27 -11.48 -13.50 -19.47
CA ALA A 27 -10.12 -13.91 -19.17
C ALA A 27 -9.17 -12.72 -18.91
N ALA A 28 -9.34 -11.61 -19.65
CA ALA A 28 -8.55 -10.41 -19.43
C ALA A 28 -8.89 -9.73 -18.09
N VAL A 29 -10.18 -9.75 -17.72
CA VAL A 29 -10.63 -9.23 -16.41
C VAL A 29 -10.07 -10.09 -15.26
N ASP A 30 -10.06 -11.41 -15.42
CA ASP A 30 -9.51 -12.32 -14.42
C ASP A 30 -7.99 -12.14 -14.23
N GLU A 31 -7.26 -11.88 -15.31
CA GLU A 31 -5.82 -11.64 -15.23
C GLU A 31 -5.53 -10.30 -14.55
N GLU A 32 -6.25 -9.24 -14.89
CA GLU A 32 -6.14 -7.94 -14.24
C GLU A 32 -6.47 -8.03 -12.73
N ARG A 33 -7.46 -8.85 -12.37
CA ARG A 33 -7.81 -9.12 -10.97
C ARG A 33 -6.69 -9.84 -10.23
N LYS A 34 -6.05 -10.83 -10.86
CA LYS A 34 -4.90 -11.54 -10.27
C LYS A 34 -3.73 -10.59 -10.06
N ASP A 35 -3.44 -9.73 -11.03
CA ASP A 35 -2.37 -8.74 -10.91
C ASP A 35 -2.64 -7.74 -9.78
N TYR A 36 -3.87 -7.28 -9.66
CA TYR A 36 -4.28 -6.44 -8.54
C TYR A 36 -4.09 -7.15 -7.19
N LEU A 37 -4.48 -8.40 -7.08
CA LEU A 37 -4.30 -9.17 -5.83
C LEU A 37 -2.82 -9.40 -5.50
N ARG A 38 -1.97 -9.65 -6.50
CA ARG A 38 -0.50 -9.72 -6.32
C ARG A 38 0.06 -8.39 -5.83
N TYR A 39 -0.37 -7.29 -6.45
CA TYR A 39 0.02 -5.95 -6.02
C TYR A 39 -0.35 -5.69 -4.56
N ILE A 40 -1.59 -5.97 -4.16
CA ILE A 40 -2.04 -5.83 -2.77
C ILE A 40 -1.24 -6.72 -1.81
N ALA A 41 -0.92 -7.96 -2.20
CA ALA A 41 -0.10 -8.85 -1.39
C ALA A 41 1.31 -8.29 -1.17
N THR A 42 1.93 -7.76 -2.23
CA THR A 42 3.25 -7.11 -2.17
C THR A 42 3.21 -5.89 -1.25
N MET A 43 2.22 -5.01 -1.43
CA MET A 43 2.06 -3.82 -0.58
C MET A 43 1.86 -4.16 0.89
N ARG A 44 1.07 -5.19 1.19
CA ARG A 44 0.93 -5.70 2.56
C ARG A 44 2.26 -6.18 3.15
N GLY A 45 3.09 -6.82 2.33
CA GLY A 45 4.45 -7.23 2.72
C GLY A 45 5.32 -6.03 3.11
N VAL A 46 5.34 -5.00 2.27
CA VAL A 46 6.09 -3.76 2.51
C VAL A 46 5.61 -3.07 3.79
N ILE A 47 4.29 -2.92 3.96
CA ILE A 47 3.70 -2.29 5.15
C ILE A 47 4.09 -3.05 6.43
N ARG A 48 3.98 -4.37 6.42
CA ARG A 48 4.37 -5.21 7.57
C ARG A 48 5.86 -5.10 7.89
N GLY A 49 6.71 -5.09 6.85
CA GLY A 49 8.15 -4.91 7.01
C GLY A 49 8.49 -3.55 7.63
N THR A 50 7.90 -2.48 7.12
CA THR A 50 8.08 -1.12 7.66
C THR A 50 7.59 -1.01 9.10
N ALA A 51 6.43 -1.60 9.41
CA ALA A 51 5.88 -1.62 10.75
C ALA A 51 6.76 -2.40 11.73
N ALA A 52 7.32 -3.53 11.28
CA ALA A 52 8.25 -4.32 12.08
C ALA A 52 9.56 -3.57 12.36
N ALA A 53 10.11 -2.91 11.34
CA ALA A 53 11.32 -2.09 11.48
C ALA A 53 11.08 -0.89 12.42
N GLN A 54 9.95 -0.20 12.28
CA GLN A 54 9.56 0.90 13.17
C GLN A 54 9.41 0.42 14.62
N ARG A 55 8.78 -0.74 14.84
CA ARG A 55 8.65 -1.34 16.17
C ARG A 55 10.01 -1.70 16.76
N ALA A 56 10.88 -2.32 15.99
CA ALA A 56 12.22 -2.67 16.43
C ALA A 56 13.03 -1.42 16.84
N ALA A 57 12.95 -0.34 16.04
CA ALA A 57 13.59 0.93 16.35
C ALA A 57 13.05 1.55 17.66
N GLN A 58 11.74 1.50 17.87
CA GLN A 58 11.12 1.99 19.11
C GLN A 58 11.51 1.15 20.33
N GLN A 59 11.55 -0.16 20.20
CA GLN A 59 11.99 -1.06 21.26
C GLN A 59 13.47 -0.89 21.61
N TRP A 60 14.30 -0.60 20.58
CA TRP A 60 15.69 -0.27 20.80
C TRP A 60 15.85 1.05 21.55
N ALA A 61 15.15 2.10 21.11
CA ALA A 61 15.20 3.42 21.74
C ALA A 61 14.56 3.42 23.14
N HIS A 62 13.49 2.68 23.33
CA HIS A 62 12.72 2.62 24.57
C HIS A 62 12.49 1.17 25.00
N PRO A 63 13.49 0.51 25.59
CA PRO A 63 13.43 -0.90 25.98
C PRO A 63 12.27 -1.19 26.93
N ASP A 64 11.82 -2.44 26.94
CA ASP A 64 10.86 -2.91 27.94
C ASP A 64 11.46 -2.83 29.35
N PRO A 65 10.63 -2.64 30.40
CA PRO A 65 11.11 -2.54 31.78
C PRO A 65 12.01 -3.69 32.22
N GLU A 66 11.73 -4.89 31.75
CA GLU A 66 12.53 -6.09 32.03
C GLU A 66 13.95 -6.02 31.46
N ALA A 67 14.13 -5.33 30.33
CA ALA A 67 15.43 -5.16 29.68
C ALA A 67 16.26 -4.02 30.28
N LEU A 68 15.67 -3.13 31.10
CA LEU A 68 16.34 -1.94 31.65
C LEU A 68 17.56 -2.29 32.50
N MET A 69 17.50 -3.38 33.28
CA MET A 69 18.67 -3.83 34.05
C MET A 69 19.85 -4.23 33.17
N GLY A 70 19.58 -4.83 32.01
CA GLY A 70 20.59 -5.13 31.00
C GLY A 70 21.21 -3.87 30.41
N VAL A 71 20.38 -2.88 30.10
CA VAL A 71 20.83 -1.57 29.60
C VAL A 71 21.69 -0.84 30.65
N ALA A 72 21.26 -0.83 31.91
CA ALA A 72 21.98 -0.20 33.01
C ALA A 72 23.38 -0.81 33.26
N ARG A 73 23.54 -2.09 32.96
CA ARG A 73 24.82 -2.81 33.06
C ARG A 73 25.68 -2.73 31.80
N SER A 74 25.14 -2.14 30.73
CA SER A 74 25.80 -2.02 29.42
C SER A 74 26.42 -0.64 29.22
N ARG A 75 27.13 -0.49 28.10
CA ARG A 75 27.66 0.80 27.65
C ARG A 75 26.59 1.82 27.29
N ARG A 76 25.33 1.39 27.20
CA ARG A 76 24.18 2.24 26.85
C ARG A 76 23.66 3.09 28.00
N LEU A 77 24.11 2.89 29.22
CA LEU A 77 23.68 3.64 30.41
C LEU A 77 23.76 5.16 30.24
N TRP A 78 24.78 5.65 29.52
CA TRP A 78 25.05 7.07 29.30
C TRP A 78 24.92 7.47 27.82
N GLU A 79 24.18 6.70 27.05
CA GLU A 79 24.00 6.92 25.61
C GLU A 79 23.31 8.26 25.32
N ARG A 80 22.33 8.67 26.15
CA ARG A 80 21.56 9.89 25.99
C ARG A 80 22.11 11.03 26.84
N ARG A 81 22.47 12.12 26.19
CA ARG A 81 23.04 13.31 26.82
C ARG A 81 22.06 14.48 26.72
N ARG A 82 22.28 15.54 27.50
CA ARG A 82 21.42 16.73 27.54
C ARG A 82 21.22 17.43 26.20
N GLY A 83 22.14 17.25 25.23
CA GLY A 83 22.02 17.81 23.88
C GLY A 83 21.23 16.95 22.90
N ASP A 84 20.89 15.73 23.27
CA ASP A 84 20.21 14.80 22.37
C ASP A 84 18.70 15.06 22.36
N ALA A 85 18.06 14.94 21.19
CA ALA A 85 16.63 15.19 21.02
C ALA A 85 15.73 14.24 21.82
N ASP A 86 16.26 13.09 22.20
CA ASP A 86 15.58 12.05 22.98
C ASP A 86 15.96 12.07 24.47
N PHE A 87 16.68 13.11 24.91
CA PHE A 87 17.03 13.27 26.33
C PHE A 87 15.76 13.44 27.17
N CYS A 88 15.64 12.72 28.26
CA CYS A 88 14.47 12.69 29.14
C CYS A 88 13.18 12.15 28.51
N GLN A 89 13.22 11.56 27.33
CA GLN A 89 12.08 10.82 26.81
C GLN A 89 11.90 9.52 27.59
N VAL A 90 10.73 9.34 28.16
CA VAL A 90 10.38 8.17 28.99
C VAL A 90 9.26 7.40 28.33
N ARG A 91 9.36 6.09 28.30
CA ARG A 91 8.27 5.22 27.88
C ARG A 91 7.27 5.09 29.03
N ILE A 92 6.02 5.51 28.78
CA ILE A 92 4.94 5.39 29.75
C ILE A 92 4.04 4.16 29.52
N GLY A 93 4.12 3.54 28.33
CA GLY A 93 3.30 2.38 28.02
C GLY A 93 3.38 1.95 26.56
N ARG A 94 2.49 1.05 26.20
CA ARG A 94 2.29 0.59 24.82
C ARG A 94 1.02 1.18 24.25
N GLY A 95 1.06 1.61 22.99
CA GLY A 95 -0.08 2.20 22.32
C GLY A 95 -0.06 1.95 20.81
N THR A 96 -1.10 2.40 20.13
CA THR A 96 -1.16 2.38 18.67
C THR A 96 -0.45 3.59 18.10
N GLN A 97 0.43 3.37 17.13
CA GLN A 97 1.19 4.41 16.46
C GLN A 97 0.90 4.40 14.95
N ARG A 98 0.94 5.57 14.33
CA ARG A 98 0.85 5.66 12.87
C ARG A 98 2.13 5.14 12.23
N LEU A 99 2.00 4.55 11.06
CA LEU A 99 3.16 4.16 10.27
C LEU A 99 3.94 5.44 9.88
N ALA A 100 5.26 5.41 10.05
CA ALA A 100 6.14 6.54 9.69
C ALA A 100 6.14 6.79 8.17
N THR A 101 6.03 5.72 7.38
CA THR A 101 5.93 5.82 5.92
C THR A 101 4.50 6.17 5.51
N ARG A 102 4.33 7.30 4.83
CA ARG A 102 3.04 7.71 4.28
C ARG A 102 2.63 6.76 3.15
N LEU A 103 1.45 6.19 3.26
CA LEU A 103 0.82 5.44 2.19
C LEU A 103 0.11 6.42 1.24
N VAL A 104 0.53 6.43 -0.01
CA VAL A 104 -0.10 7.23 -1.06
C VAL A 104 -0.88 6.26 -1.94
N PRO A 105 -2.20 6.40 -2.05
CA PRO A 105 -2.97 5.58 -2.97
C PRO A 105 -2.56 5.87 -4.42
N PRO A 106 -2.59 4.88 -5.31
CA PRO A 106 -2.36 5.13 -6.72
C PRO A 106 -3.40 6.12 -7.23
N GLN A 107 -2.97 7.12 -7.99
CA GLN A 107 -3.89 8.01 -8.68
C GLN A 107 -4.50 7.23 -9.86
N THR A 108 -5.62 6.60 -9.63
CA THR A 108 -6.47 6.09 -10.69
C THR A 108 -7.22 7.28 -11.28
N GLY A 109 -7.19 7.43 -12.62
CA GLY A 109 -8.00 8.42 -13.32
C GLY A 109 -9.50 8.30 -12.97
N PRO A 110 -10.37 9.13 -13.51
CA PRO A 110 -11.76 9.28 -13.07
C PRO A 110 -12.54 7.97 -13.26
N VAL A 111 -12.43 7.13 -12.28
CA VAL A 111 -13.40 6.09 -11.97
C VAL A 111 -14.35 6.75 -11.00
N GLU A 112 -15.65 6.62 -11.22
CA GLU A 112 -16.68 7.00 -10.26
C GLU A 112 -16.20 6.66 -8.85
N GLU A 113 -16.01 7.70 -8.07
CA GLU A 113 -15.27 7.73 -6.82
C GLU A 113 -15.81 6.67 -5.85
N PRO A 114 -15.10 5.54 -5.64
CA PRO A 114 -15.43 4.72 -4.49
C PRO A 114 -15.13 5.54 -3.25
N PRO A 115 -15.95 5.45 -2.19
CA PRO A 115 -15.78 6.25 -1.00
C PRO A 115 -14.33 6.12 -0.51
N SER A 116 -13.67 7.24 -0.31
CA SER A 116 -12.28 7.37 0.12
C SER A 116 -12.06 6.61 1.43
N THR A 117 -11.68 5.36 1.32
CA THR A 117 -11.30 4.57 2.48
C THR A 117 -9.86 4.93 2.84
N SER A 118 -9.70 5.88 3.74
CA SER A 118 -8.41 6.14 4.35
C SER A 118 -8.01 4.91 5.16
N VAL A 119 -7.10 4.10 4.61
CA VAL A 119 -6.56 2.95 5.31
C VAL A 119 -5.60 3.44 6.39
N THR A 120 -6.11 3.60 7.58
CA THR A 120 -5.27 3.87 8.76
C THR A 120 -4.74 2.54 9.27
N VAL A 121 -3.48 2.22 8.96
CA VAL A 121 -2.82 1.04 9.53
C VAL A 121 -2.39 1.38 10.95
N LYS A 122 -3.11 0.86 11.92
CA LYS A 122 -2.73 0.96 13.33
C LYS A 122 -1.68 -0.11 13.64
N VAL A 123 -0.48 0.33 13.99
CA VAL A 123 0.58 -0.56 14.48
C VAL A 123 0.56 -0.50 15.99
N ALA A 124 0.29 -1.63 16.64
CA ALA A 124 0.45 -1.74 18.09
C ALA A 124 1.96 -1.77 18.41
N VAL A 125 2.44 -0.81 19.18
CA VAL A 125 3.82 -0.71 19.68
C VAL A 125 3.89 -1.31 21.08
#